data_682fb133e0b343fe85df7bf414f0bc18
#
_entry.id   682fb133e0b343fe85df7bf414f0bc18
#
_cell.length_a   1.000
_cell.length_b   1.000
_cell.length_c   1.000
_cell.angle_alpha   90.00
_cell.angle_beta   90.00
_cell.angle_gamma   90.00
#
_symmetry.space_group_name_H-M   'P 1'
#
loop_
_entity.id
_entity.type
_entity.pdbx_description
1 polymer ?
#
loop_
_entity_poly.entity_id
_entity_poly.type
_entity_poly.pdbx_seq_one_letter_code
_entity_poly.pdbx_strand_id
1 'polypeptide(L)'
;MVNSLFAKGAGNRTIYAGNITSGGYNVYQAADAGWGAVATDTDYSSQTLPAATLTDGVYQWTVTGVIDEFATRQAVINAVKSFDATVGQQFVDWVGEAGFGVDQRGATRNVNKMQAGAYDAGL
;
A
#
# COMPACT_ATOMS: atom_id res chain seq x y z
N MET A 1 2.45 -9.01 1.22
CA MET A 1 1.89 -7.63 1.22
C MET A 1 1.93 -7.04 -0.16
N VAL A 2 0.89 -6.34 -0.58
CA VAL A 2 0.82 -5.64 -1.87
C VAL A 2 0.09 -4.30 -1.65
N ASN A 3 0.57 -3.25 -2.29
CA ASN A 3 -0.04 -1.91 -2.33
C ASN A 3 -0.42 -1.36 -0.94
N SER A 4 0.47 -1.54 0.02
CA SER A 4 0.27 -1.17 1.41
C SER A 4 1.12 0.03 1.81
N LEU A 5 0.66 0.81 2.76
CA LEU A 5 1.38 1.94 3.33
C LEU A 5 1.80 1.62 4.78
N PHE A 6 3.10 1.76 5.05
CA PHE A 6 3.69 1.58 6.37
C PHE A 6 4.39 2.86 6.80
N ALA A 7 3.76 3.61 7.67
CA ALA A 7 4.35 4.80 8.24
C ALA A 7 4.96 4.48 9.62
N LYS A 8 6.17 4.97 9.84
CA LYS A 8 6.84 4.87 11.13
C LYS A 8 6.17 5.80 12.14
N GLY A 9 5.79 5.27 13.29
CA GLY A 9 5.38 6.08 14.43
C GLY A 9 6.53 6.85 15.05
N ALA A 10 6.25 7.68 16.03
CA ALA A 10 7.27 8.38 16.80
C ALA A 10 8.19 7.38 17.53
N GLY A 11 9.50 7.59 17.44
CA GLY A 11 10.52 6.75 18.07
C GLY A 11 11.15 5.73 17.13
N ASN A 12 12.17 5.01 17.64
CA ASN A 12 12.92 3.99 16.90
C ASN A 12 12.29 2.60 17.07
N ARG A 13 11.01 2.46 16.76
CA ARG A 13 10.32 1.19 16.87
C ARG A 13 10.28 0.48 15.53
N THR A 14 10.53 -0.82 15.55
CA THR A 14 10.26 -1.72 14.44
C THR A 14 8.77 -1.71 14.13
N ILE A 15 8.41 -1.52 12.86
CA ILE A 15 7.00 -1.49 12.42
C ILE A 15 6.40 -2.88 12.19
N TYR A 16 7.23 -3.92 12.29
CA TYR A 16 6.80 -5.30 12.12
C TYR A 16 7.66 -6.24 12.97
N ALA A 17 7.15 -7.42 13.20
CA ALA A 17 7.88 -8.53 13.82
C ALA A 17 7.75 -9.78 12.94
N GLY A 18 8.85 -10.53 12.78
CA GLY A 18 8.91 -11.71 11.92
C GLY A 18 9.28 -11.39 10.47
N ASN A 19 9.03 -12.34 9.57
CA ASN A 19 9.35 -12.20 8.16
C ASN A 19 8.14 -11.64 7.39
N ILE A 20 8.36 -10.54 6.67
CA ILE A 20 7.38 -9.98 5.75
C ILE A 20 7.88 -10.20 4.34
N THR A 21 7.01 -10.74 3.49
CA THR A 21 7.28 -10.91 2.06
C THR A 21 6.51 -9.84 1.30
N SER A 22 7.23 -9.05 0.51
CA SER A 22 6.62 -8.07 -0.37
C SER A 22 6.19 -8.70 -1.69
N GLY A 23 4.96 -8.39 -2.12
CA GLY A 23 4.48 -8.61 -3.47
C GLY A 23 4.52 -7.34 -4.32
N GLY A 24 5.07 -6.25 -3.79
CA GLY A 24 5.30 -5.01 -4.51
C GLY A 24 4.28 -3.90 -4.29
N TYR A 25 4.62 -2.73 -4.79
CA TYR A 25 3.82 -1.49 -4.74
C TYR A 25 3.51 -1.00 -3.32
N ASN A 26 4.35 -1.36 -2.36
CA ASN A 26 4.24 -0.86 -1.00
C ASN A 26 5.04 0.44 -0.84
N VAL A 27 4.55 1.32 0.00
CA VAL A 27 5.26 2.52 0.45
C VAL A 27 5.57 2.32 1.93
N TYR A 28 6.82 2.52 2.31
CA TYR A 28 7.24 2.26 3.69
C TYR A 28 8.24 3.29 4.21
N GLN A 29 8.22 3.50 5.52
CA GLN A 29 9.28 4.19 6.27
C GLN A 29 10.01 3.20 7.15
N ALA A 30 11.32 3.40 7.32
CA ALA A 30 12.17 2.60 8.19
C ALA A 30 12.14 1.10 7.86
N ALA A 31 12.76 0.73 6.76
CA ALA A 31 13.08 -0.65 6.48
C ALA A 31 14.13 -1.14 7.50
N ASP A 32 13.71 -1.99 8.41
CA ASP A 32 14.66 -2.74 9.23
C ASP A 32 15.29 -3.87 8.41
N ALA A 33 16.44 -4.37 8.87
CA ALA A 33 17.03 -5.56 8.29
C ALA A 33 16.02 -6.72 8.37
N GLY A 34 15.65 -7.29 7.22
CA GLY A 34 14.64 -8.35 7.12
C GLY A 34 13.34 -7.95 6.44
N TRP A 35 13.12 -6.66 6.17
CA TRP A 35 12.08 -6.26 5.23
C TRP A 35 12.43 -6.77 3.83
N GLY A 36 11.57 -7.59 3.27
CA GLY A 36 11.78 -8.18 1.94
C GLY A 36 11.33 -7.26 0.80
N ALA A 37 11.80 -6.02 0.78
CA ALA A 37 11.43 -5.06 -0.24
C ALA A 37 11.83 -5.54 -1.65
N VAL A 38 10.96 -5.27 -2.61
CA VAL A 38 11.19 -5.54 -4.04
C VAL A 38 11.27 -4.23 -4.84
N ALA A 39 11.69 -4.30 -6.10
CA ALA A 39 11.96 -3.11 -6.91
C ALA A 39 10.76 -2.17 -7.11
N THR A 40 9.54 -2.66 -6.95
CA THR A 40 8.31 -1.85 -7.04
C THR A 40 7.85 -1.27 -5.71
N ASP A 41 8.56 -1.54 -4.63
CA ASP A 41 8.33 -0.88 -3.34
C ASP A 41 9.07 0.46 -3.29
N THR A 42 8.52 1.42 -2.56
CA THR A 42 9.12 2.75 -2.43
C THR A 42 9.49 3.04 -0.98
N ASP A 43 10.75 3.41 -0.78
CA ASP A 43 11.32 3.75 0.53
C ASP A 43 11.19 5.25 0.83
N TYR A 44 10.42 5.57 1.85
CA TYR A 44 10.26 6.92 2.40
C TYR A 44 11.01 7.11 3.73
N SER A 45 11.98 6.25 4.06
CA SER A 45 12.69 6.26 5.34
C SER A 45 13.41 7.58 5.63
N SER A 46 13.87 8.29 4.59
CA SER A 46 14.52 9.58 4.70
C SER A 46 13.58 10.78 4.84
N GLN A 47 12.27 10.54 4.72
CA GLN A 47 11.27 11.61 4.77
C GLN A 47 10.53 11.63 6.10
N THR A 48 10.20 12.83 6.55
CA THR A 48 9.29 13.03 7.67
C THR A 48 7.88 13.18 7.12
N LEU A 49 7.00 12.22 7.42
CA LEU A 49 5.60 12.35 7.11
C LEU A 49 4.90 13.22 8.17
N PRO A 50 3.95 14.08 7.78
CA PRO A 50 3.13 14.80 8.73
C PRO A 50 2.28 13.82 9.56
N ALA A 51 1.68 14.31 10.63
CA ALA A 51 0.71 13.49 11.38
C ALA A 51 -0.43 13.04 10.46
N ALA A 52 -0.82 11.78 10.59
CA ALA A 52 -1.95 11.25 9.83
C ALA A 52 -3.23 12.00 10.16
N THR A 53 -4.01 12.32 9.15
CA THR A 53 -5.32 12.96 9.31
C THR A 53 -6.41 11.90 9.23
N LEU A 54 -7.34 11.91 10.18
CA LEU A 54 -8.51 11.03 10.14
C LEU A 54 -9.58 11.65 9.22
N THR A 55 -9.91 10.94 8.15
CA THR A 55 -10.93 11.35 7.19
C THR A 55 -11.89 10.19 6.95
N ASP A 56 -13.18 10.42 7.19
CA ASP A 56 -14.23 9.40 7.03
C ASP A 56 -13.91 8.06 7.75
N GLY A 57 -13.33 8.14 8.95
CA GLY A 57 -12.96 6.97 9.73
C GLY A 57 -11.67 6.27 9.31
N VAL A 58 -10.94 6.80 8.32
CA VAL A 58 -9.67 6.23 7.82
C VAL A 58 -8.54 7.24 7.98
N TYR A 59 -7.41 6.80 8.53
CA TYR A 59 -6.21 7.62 8.57
C TYR A 59 -5.56 7.72 7.20
N GLN A 60 -5.13 8.93 6.84
CA GLN A 60 -4.49 9.22 5.56
C GLN A 60 -3.15 9.91 5.72
N TRP A 61 -2.20 9.55 4.85
CA TRP A 61 -1.01 10.32 4.48
C TRP A 61 -0.96 10.61 2.98
N THR A 62 -1.81 9.97 2.22
CA THR A 62 -1.82 9.97 0.75
C THR A 62 -2.55 11.18 0.20
N VAL A 63 -2.17 12.37 0.66
CA VAL A 63 -2.62 13.63 0.08
C VAL A 63 -1.61 14.11 -0.95
N THR A 64 -2.04 14.95 -1.87
CA THR A 64 -1.18 15.51 -2.92
C THR A 64 0.12 16.09 -2.34
N GLY A 65 1.24 15.66 -2.87
CA GLY A 65 2.57 16.13 -2.47
C GLY A 65 3.15 15.47 -1.21
N VAL A 66 2.45 14.50 -0.61
CA VAL A 66 2.97 13.73 0.53
C VAL A 66 3.48 12.37 0.07
N ILE A 67 2.64 11.61 -0.61
CA ILE A 67 3.02 10.32 -1.20
C ILE A 67 2.55 10.30 -2.65
N ASP A 68 3.50 10.34 -3.57
CA ASP A 68 3.25 10.44 -5.01
C ASP A 68 3.52 9.11 -5.76
N GLU A 69 3.60 8.01 -5.03
CA GLU A 69 3.83 6.71 -5.61
C GLU A 69 2.51 6.04 -5.96
N PHE A 70 2.41 5.58 -7.20
CA PHE A 70 1.17 5.06 -7.75
C PHE A 70 1.37 3.70 -8.42
N ALA A 71 0.32 2.88 -8.37
CA ALA A 71 0.20 1.65 -9.13
C ALA A 71 -1.08 1.65 -9.95
N THR A 72 -1.09 0.95 -11.08
CA THR A 72 -2.36 0.67 -11.75
C THR A 72 -3.10 -0.47 -11.05
N ARG A 73 -4.42 -0.49 -11.12
CA ARG A 73 -5.22 -1.61 -10.60
C ARG A 73 -4.74 -2.95 -11.15
N GLN A 74 -4.46 -3.00 -12.45
CA GLN A 74 -3.99 -4.25 -13.08
C GLN A 74 -2.63 -4.70 -12.53
N ALA A 75 -1.72 -3.77 -12.26
CA ALA A 75 -0.43 -4.09 -11.66
C ALA A 75 -0.59 -4.69 -10.26
N VAL A 76 -1.48 -4.12 -9.43
CA VAL A 76 -1.78 -4.65 -8.10
C VAL A 76 -2.41 -6.04 -8.18
N ILE A 77 -3.39 -6.24 -9.06
CA ILE A 77 -4.02 -7.56 -9.29
C ILE A 77 -2.96 -8.59 -9.72
N ASN A 78 -2.10 -8.24 -10.67
CA ASN A 78 -1.03 -9.13 -11.12
C ASN A 78 -0.04 -9.47 -9.99
N ALA A 79 0.30 -8.51 -9.15
CA ALA A 79 1.17 -8.73 -8.00
C ALA A 79 0.55 -9.70 -6.98
N VAL A 80 -0.75 -9.58 -6.70
CA VAL A 80 -1.48 -10.50 -5.82
C VAL A 80 -1.49 -11.92 -6.40
N LYS A 81 -1.76 -12.07 -7.69
CA LYS A 81 -1.74 -13.37 -8.37
C LYS A 81 -0.34 -14.01 -8.39
N SER A 82 0.70 -13.22 -8.55
CA SER A 82 2.09 -13.70 -8.61
C SER A 82 2.63 -14.09 -7.26
N PHE A 83 2.09 -13.53 -6.19
CA PHE A 83 2.53 -13.81 -4.82
C PHE A 83 2.27 -15.27 -4.41
N ASP A 84 1.12 -15.80 -4.76
CA ASP A 84 0.75 -17.21 -4.65
C ASP A 84 -0.25 -17.55 -5.76
N ALA A 85 0.12 -18.49 -6.62
CA ALA A 85 -0.67 -18.79 -7.81
C ALA A 85 -2.09 -19.31 -7.51
N THR A 86 -2.27 -19.98 -6.38
CA THR A 86 -3.57 -20.55 -5.96
C THR A 86 -4.35 -19.57 -5.10
N VAL A 87 -3.76 -19.16 -3.97
CA VAL A 87 -4.43 -18.28 -2.99
C VAL A 87 -4.61 -16.88 -3.56
N GLY A 88 -3.63 -16.36 -4.30
CA GLY A 88 -3.72 -15.05 -4.95
C GLY A 88 -4.85 -15.00 -5.97
N GLN A 89 -5.02 -16.03 -6.78
CA GLN A 89 -6.12 -16.11 -7.74
C GLN A 89 -7.48 -16.20 -7.03
N GLN A 90 -7.59 -17.02 -5.98
CA GLN A 90 -8.81 -17.12 -5.16
C GLN A 90 -9.18 -15.78 -4.53
N PHE A 91 -8.18 -15.04 -4.02
CA PHE A 91 -8.40 -13.71 -3.44
C PHE A 91 -8.91 -12.72 -4.49
N VAL A 92 -8.29 -12.70 -5.67
CA VAL A 92 -8.72 -11.84 -6.79
C VAL A 92 -10.14 -12.18 -7.24
N ASP A 93 -10.49 -13.45 -7.33
CA ASP A 93 -11.83 -13.91 -7.70
C ASP A 93 -12.88 -13.49 -6.65
N TRP A 94 -12.51 -13.58 -5.37
CA TRP A 94 -13.39 -13.18 -4.27
C TRP A 94 -13.62 -11.67 -4.19
N VAL A 95 -12.57 -10.89 -4.25
CA VAL A 95 -12.65 -9.40 -4.21
C VAL A 95 -13.32 -8.87 -5.47
N GLY A 96 -13.01 -9.46 -6.61
CA GLY A 96 -13.40 -8.99 -7.93
C GLY A 96 -12.63 -7.75 -8.38
N GLU A 97 -12.58 -7.51 -9.67
CA GLU A 97 -11.83 -6.39 -10.25
C GLU A 97 -12.33 -5.02 -9.73
N ALA A 98 -13.65 -4.88 -9.58
CA ALA A 98 -14.26 -3.67 -9.04
C ALA A 98 -13.84 -3.39 -7.59
N GLY A 99 -13.69 -4.43 -6.77
CA GLY A 99 -13.25 -4.30 -5.37
C GLY A 99 -11.83 -3.73 -5.23
N PHE A 100 -10.94 -4.02 -6.18
CA PHE A 100 -9.62 -3.38 -6.24
C PHE A 100 -9.67 -1.91 -6.67
N GLY A 101 -10.79 -1.45 -7.19
CA GLY A 101 -11.00 -0.06 -7.63
C GLY A 101 -11.60 0.85 -6.57
N VAL A 102 -11.72 0.41 -5.32
CA VAL A 102 -12.22 1.21 -4.21
C VAL A 102 -11.24 1.20 -3.04
N ASP A 103 -11.27 2.24 -2.22
CA ASP A 103 -10.50 2.31 -0.99
C ASP A 103 -11.30 1.76 0.21
N GLN A 104 -10.72 1.82 1.41
CA GLN A 104 -11.37 1.30 2.63
C GLN A 104 -12.68 2.02 2.98
N ARG A 105 -12.89 3.23 2.49
CA ARG A 105 -14.14 4.00 2.65
C ARG A 105 -15.21 3.60 1.64
N GLY A 106 -14.85 2.78 0.63
CA GLY A 106 -15.68 2.52 -0.54
C GLY A 106 -15.60 3.62 -1.61
N ALA A 107 -14.71 4.59 -1.44
CA ALA A 107 -14.49 5.64 -2.44
C ALA A 107 -13.74 5.10 -3.66
N THR A 108 -14.16 5.52 -4.85
CA THR A 108 -13.54 5.09 -6.11
C THR A 108 -12.11 5.59 -6.21
N ARG A 109 -11.19 4.70 -6.52
CA ARG A 109 -9.78 5.00 -6.83
C ARG A 109 -9.64 5.39 -8.31
N ASN A 110 -8.62 6.20 -8.61
CA ASN A 110 -8.16 6.28 -9.99
C ASN A 110 -7.40 5.01 -10.34
N VAL A 111 -8.02 4.13 -11.11
CA VAL A 111 -7.47 2.79 -11.42
C VAL A 111 -6.15 2.81 -12.20
N ASN A 112 -5.77 3.95 -12.76
CA ASN A 112 -4.49 4.15 -13.43
C ASN A 112 -3.41 4.74 -12.51
N LYS A 113 -3.81 5.23 -11.34
CA LYS A 113 -2.95 5.92 -10.37
C LYS A 113 -3.41 5.64 -8.94
N MET A 114 -3.48 4.38 -8.56
CA MET A 114 -3.89 4.01 -7.20
C MET A 114 -2.77 4.29 -6.20
N GLN A 115 -3.09 4.99 -5.13
CA GLN A 115 -2.20 5.20 -4.01
C GLN A 115 -2.15 3.96 -3.11
N ALA A 116 -0.98 3.72 -2.48
CA ALA A 116 -0.84 2.65 -1.50
C ALA A 116 -1.62 2.97 -0.22
N GLY A 117 -2.18 1.94 0.42
CA GLY A 117 -2.85 2.04 1.71
C GLY A 117 -4.36 2.13 1.65
N ALA A 118 -4.93 2.44 2.80
CA ALA A 118 -6.37 2.38 3.04
C ALA A 118 -7.16 3.57 2.48
N TYR A 119 -6.49 4.68 2.29
CA TYR A 119 -7.07 5.92 1.76
C TYR A 119 -6.47 6.22 0.39
N ASP A 120 -7.31 6.58 -0.56
CA ASP A 120 -6.88 7.05 -1.87
C ASP A 120 -7.53 8.41 -2.18
N ALA A 121 -6.72 9.41 -2.49
CA ALA A 121 -7.21 10.76 -2.77
C ALA A 121 -7.88 10.89 -4.16
N GLY A 122 -7.83 9.85 -4.99
CA GLY A 122 -8.46 9.84 -6.32
C GLY A 122 -7.76 10.72 -7.36
N LEU A 123 -6.47 10.93 -7.20
CA LEU A 123 -5.66 11.85 -8.03
C LEU A 123 -5.50 11.37 -9.48
#